data_167606c0d227f3553465331334d1b997
#
_entry.id   167606c0d227f3553465331334d1b997
#
_cell.length_a   1.000
_cell.length_b   1.000
_cell.length_c   1.000
_cell.angle_alpha   90.00
_cell.angle_beta   90.00
_cell.angle_gamma   90.00
#
_symmetry.space_group_name_H-M   'P 1'
#
loop_
_entity.id
_entity.type
_entity.pdbx_description
1 polymer ?
#
loop_
_entity_poly.entity_id
_entity_poly.type
_entity_poly.pdbx_seq_one_letter_code
_entity_poly.pdbx_strand_id
1 'polypeptide(L)'
;MTLRPSTAPRRVPLPSPPASSLPAVPDPESDRYRAEHPTVTRLLATVVTDPTFESSAASALVAELVDFAAACRLDYAASLVAELESASVCPPSAGDPDALDIPTPRTYAEAISGPYSSQWQTAMDAEMASWKSTGTYVDEVPPPGANIVDGMWIFRVKRPPGSPPVFKARYVARGFSQRQGVDFFQTFSPTPKMTTLRVLLHVAAQRDYELHSLDFSTAFLQGSLHEEIWLRRPPGFTGSFPPGTQWSLRRPVYGLRQAPREWHDTLRTTLAALGFAPSTADPSLFLRTDTSLPSFYILVYVDDLVFATADTEALARVKSELQKRHTCTDLGELRSYLGLQITRDRARRTITLTQSHMVQQVLQRFGFQFSSPQATPLATSHSLSASPSDESVEPSGPYPELVGCLMYLMTCTRPDLAYPLSILARYVAPGRHRREHWEAAKRVLRYLCSTSGMGLVLGGHDRVVLTGHSDASWVDDLATQRSSQGYTFSLGSGSVSWRSTRSSSVLGSSCEAEIYATAMAAQELRWLTYLLTDLGERPSSPPVLYGDNKAALALCQEHRLEHRTKHIALRYFLARELQQRGQLRLVYVDSKANTADIFTKALPPSDHQRHCTSLGLVSTFPHLLTA
;
A
#
# COMPACT_ATOMS: atom_id res chain seq x y z
N MET A 1 45.03 -3.99 66.07
CA MET A 1 45.09 -4.62 64.75
C MET A 1 44.09 -3.91 63.84
N THR A 2 44.57 -2.94 63.07
CA THR A 2 43.77 -2.02 62.23
C THR A 2 43.72 -2.59 60.83
N LEU A 3 42.53 -2.87 60.32
CA LEU A 3 42.30 -3.29 58.94
C LEU A 3 42.29 -2.06 58.01
N ARG A 4 43.14 -2.07 56.98
CA ARG A 4 43.18 -1.08 55.91
C ARG A 4 42.02 -1.30 54.93
N PRO A 5 41.43 -0.24 54.34
CA PRO A 5 40.42 -0.40 53.29
C PRO A 5 41.05 -0.75 51.94
N SER A 6 40.40 -1.68 51.24
CA SER A 6 40.71 -2.16 49.90
C SER A 6 40.37 -1.06 48.86
N THR A 7 41.35 -0.69 48.07
CA THR A 7 41.18 0.24 46.91
C THR A 7 40.60 -0.52 45.72
N ALA A 8 39.42 -0.09 45.25
CA ALA A 8 38.83 -0.56 43.98
C ALA A 8 39.67 -0.15 42.77
N PRO A 9 39.80 -0.97 41.73
CA PRO A 9 40.58 -0.63 40.55
C PRO A 9 39.90 0.46 39.70
N ARG A 10 40.67 1.45 39.34
CA ARG A 10 40.29 2.50 38.37
C ARG A 10 39.88 1.85 37.02
N ARG A 11 38.69 2.09 36.55
CA ARG A 11 38.28 1.82 35.16
C ARG A 11 39.07 2.73 34.21
N VAL A 12 39.88 2.12 33.37
CA VAL A 12 40.50 2.76 32.20
C VAL A 12 39.40 2.94 31.16
N PRO A 13 39.21 4.12 30.56
CA PRO A 13 38.26 4.31 29.46
C PRO A 13 38.78 3.51 28.25
N LEU A 14 37.89 2.68 27.68
CA LEU A 14 38.14 2.05 26.39
C LEU A 14 38.20 3.13 25.30
N PRO A 15 39.14 3.06 24.35
CA PRO A 15 39.20 3.97 23.24
C PRO A 15 37.94 3.82 22.38
N SER A 16 37.36 4.95 21.98
CA SER A 16 36.25 5.02 21.03
C SER A 16 36.62 4.27 19.75
N PRO A 17 35.75 3.44 19.18
CA PRO A 17 36.02 2.80 17.90
C PRO A 17 36.25 3.88 16.82
N PRO A 18 37.16 3.65 15.88
CA PRO A 18 37.37 4.59 14.78
C PRO A 18 36.05 4.74 14.01
N ALA A 19 35.71 5.97 13.67
CA ALA A 19 34.57 6.26 12.81
C ALA A 19 34.74 5.45 11.52
N SER A 20 33.98 4.36 11.38
CA SER A 20 33.88 3.62 10.13
C SER A 20 33.23 4.58 9.13
N SER A 21 33.98 5.02 8.14
CA SER A 21 33.45 5.66 6.96
C SER A 21 32.59 4.64 6.20
N LEU A 22 31.32 4.56 6.57
CA LEU A 22 30.32 3.97 5.68
C LEU A 22 30.35 4.83 4.40
N PRO A 23 30.37 4.20 3.21
CA PRO A 23 30.26 4.96 1.98
C PRO A 23 29.01 5.82 2.06
N ALA A 24 29.13 7.09 1.74
CA ALA A 24 28.02 8.03 1.71
C ALA A 24 26.92 7.43 0.84
N VAL A 25 25.71 7.32 1.40
CA VAL A 25 24.51 6.92 0.65
C VAL A 25 24.37 7.96 -0.46
N PRO A 26 24.27 7.56 -1.74
CA PRO A 26 24.11 8.50 -2.83
C PRO A 26 22.86 9.34 -2.60
N ASP A 27 22.95 10.64 -2.78
CA ASP A 27 21.84 11.56 -2.72
C ASP A 27 20.75 11.11 -3.72
N PRO A 28 19.54 10.74 -3.26
CA PRO A 28 18.47 10.29 -4.15
C PRO A 28 17.98 11.38 -5.12
N GLU A 29 18.34 12.64 -4.88
CA GLU A 29 18.04 13.77 -5.77
C GLU A 29 19.15 14.07 -6.78
N SER A 30 20.26 13.31 -6.77
CA SER A 30 21.33 13.50 -7.74
C SER A 30 20.82 13.20 -9.16
N ASP A 31 21.26 14.02 -10.14
CA ASP A 31 20.93 13.79 -11.55
C ASP A 31 21.32 12.39 -12.03
N ARG A 32 22.30 11.79 -11.40
CA ARG A 32 22.75 10.42 -11.65
C ARG A 32 21.71 9.39 -11.18
N TYR A 33 21.11 9.58 -10.00
CA TYR A 33 20.06 8.70 -9.49
C TYR A 33 18.78 8.78 -10.34
N ARG A 34 18.40 9.98 -10.78
CA ARG A 34 17.29 10.21 -11.73
C ARG A 34 17.54 9.56 -13.08
N ALA A 35 18.78 9.56 -13.54
CA ALA A 35 19.18 8.90 -14.78
C ALA A 35 19.15 7.36 -14.67
N GLU A 36 19.43 6.80 -13.48
CA GLU A 36 19.45 5.35 -13.25
C GLU A 36 18.04 4.77 -12.97
N HIS A 37 17.07 5.59 -12.49
CA HIS A 37 15.73 5.14 -12.10
C HIS A 37 14.57 5.98 -12.68
N PRO A 38 14.59 6.37 -13.96
CA PRO A 38 13.56 7.24 -14.54
C PRO A 38 12.17 6.59 -14.61
N THR A 39 12.11 5.27 -14.48
CA THR A 39 10.92 4.46 -14.72
C THR A 39 9.92 4.53 -13.60
N VAL A 40 10.37 4.40 -12.36
CA VAL A 40 9.50 4.44 -11.17
C VAL A 40 8.92 5.84 -11.02
N THR A 41 9.76 6.87 -11.17
CA THR A 41 9.35 8.28 -11.12
C THR A 41 8.29 8.61 -12.18
N ARG A 42 8.42 8.07 -13.39
CA ARG A 42 7.47 8.32 -14.49
C ARG A 42 6.17 7.52 -14.37
N LEU A 43 6.26 6.29 -13.85
CA LEU A 43 5.12 5.41 -13.59
C LEU A 43 4.20 6.03 -12.54
N LEU A 44 4.79 6.52 -11.49
CA LEU A 44 4.10 7.17 -10.40
C LEU A 44 3.59 8.55 -10.83
N ALA A 45 4.35 9.31 -11.62
CA ALA A 45 3.85 10.54 -12.23
C ALA A 45 2.64 10.28 -13.16
N THR A 46 2.61 9.16 -13.88
CA THR A 46 1.48 8.80 -14.75
C THR A 46 0.25 8.41 -13.93
N VAL A 47 0.42 7.67 -12.85
CA VAL A 47 -0.68 7.35 -11.89
C VAL A 47 -1.18 8.63 -11.21
N VAL A 48 -0.27 9.56 -10.87
CA VAL A 48 -0.56 10.84 -10.20
C VAL A 48 -1.31 11.84 -11.09
N THR A 49 -0.96 11.90 -12.38
CA THR A 49 -1.58 12.86 -13.31
C THR A 49 -2.89 12.37 -13.89
N ASP A 50 -3.27 11.14 -13.54
CA ASP A 50 -4.50 10.54 -14.02
C ASP A 50 -5.71 10.98 -13.18
N PRO A 51 -6.64 11.73 -13.76
CA PRO A 51 -7.80 12.20 -13.03
C PRO A 51 -8.79 11.09 -12.62
N THR A 52 -8.50 9.79 -12.83
CA THR A 52 -9.44 8.70 -12.65
C THR A 52 -9.32 7.93 -11.32
N PHE A 53 -8.28 8.15 -10.54
CA PHE A 53 -8.12 7.45 -9.27
C PHE A 53 -8.77 8.21 -8.09
N GLU A 54 -9.48 7.49 -7.23
CA GLU A 54 -9.87 8.03 -5.92
C GLU A 54 -8.64 8.27 -5.05
N SER A 55 -8.65 9.37 -4.31
CA SER A 55 -7.54 9.83 -3.46
C SER A 55 -6.98 8.75 -2.52
N SER A 56 -7.89 7.98 -1.91
CA SER A 56 -7.55 6.89 -1.01
C SER A 56 -6.97 5.67 -1.73
N ALA A 57 -7.42 5.40 -2.96
CA ALA A 57 -6.96 4.26 -3.75
C ALA A 57 -5.54 4.46 -4.30
N ALA A 58 -5.21 5.68 -4.71
CA ALA A 58 -3.86 6.04 -5.14
C ALA A 58 -2.86 5.92 -4.00
N SER A 59 -3.26 6.32 -2.78
CA SER A 59 -2.39 6.25 -1.61
C SER A 59 -2.12 4.80 -1.16
N ALA A 60 -3.11 3.89 -1.26
CA ALA A 60 -2.90 2.46 -0.96
C ALA A 60 -1.95 1.79 -1.96
N LEU A 61 -2.12 2.09 -3.27
CA LEU A 61 -1.22 1.63 -4.33
C LEU A 61 0.22 2.07 -4.06
N VAL A 62 0.37 3.27 -3.55
CA VAL A 62 1.68 3.84 -3.26
C VAL A 62 2.31 3.20 -2.04
N ALA A 63 1.58 2.93 -0.98
CA ALA A 63 2.13 2.25 0.20
C ALA A 63 2.72 0.88 -0.17
N GLU A 64 2.07 0.11 -1.06
CA GLU A 64 2.59 -1.19 -1.48
C GLU A 64 3.59 -1.12 -2.66
N LEU A 65 3.52 -0.09 -3.50
CA LEU A 65 4.61 0.22 -4.41
C LEU A 65 5.86 0.69 -3.65
N VAL A 66 5.69 1.32 -2.48
CA VAL A 66 6.77 1.61 -1.52
C VAL A 66 7.34 0.32 -0.94
N ASP A 67 6.51 -0.62 -0.50
CA ASP A 67 6.99 -1.93 -0.02
C ASP A 67 7.64 -2.74 -1.15
N PHE A 68 7.12 -2.66 -2.37
CA PHE A 68 7.74 -3.26 -3.56
C PHE A 68 9.05 -2.55 -3.93
N ALA A 69 9.10 -1.23 -3.87
CA ALA A 69 10.31 -0.43 -4.13
C ALA A 69 11.35 -0.62 -3.01
N ALA A 70 10.94 -0.73 -1.74
CA ALA A 70 11.81 -1.07 -0.63
C ALA A 70 12.34 -2.51 -0.74
N ALA A 71 11.52 -3.46 -1.19
CA ALA A 71 11.96 -4.82 -1.52
C ALA A 71 12.93 -4.86 -2.71
N CYS A 72 12.85 -3.86 -3.61
CA CYS A 72 13.77 -3.65 -4.73
C CYS A 72 14.94 -2.72 -4.40
N ARG A 73 15.11 -2.29 -3.13
CA ARG A 73 16.10 -1.28 -2.67
C ARG A 73 15.97 0.09 -3.34
N LEU A 74 14.77 0.53 -3.58
CA LEU A 74 14.49 1.84 -4.14
C LEU A 74 13.98 2.78 -3.03
N ASP A 75 14.89 3.50 -2.38
CA ASP A 75 14.59 4.41 -1.24
C ASP A 75 13.72 5.63 -1.59
N TYR A 76 13.31 5.77 -2.85
CA TYR A 76 12.61 6.94 -3.40
C TYR A 76 11.09 6.93 -3.19
N ALA A 77 10.53 5.81 -2.72
CA ALA A 77 9.10 5.62 -2.68
C ALA A 77 8.36 6.52 -1.68
N ALA A 78 8.99 6.89 -0.57
CA ALA A 78 8.34 7.71 0.47
C ALA A 78 8.06 9.17 0.05
N SER A 79 8.94 9.79 -0.76
CA SER A 79 8.70 11.15 -1.25
C SER A 79 7.63 11.20 -2.35
N LEU A 80 7.47 10.10 -3.05
CA LEU A 80 6.51 9.94 -4.11
C LEU A 80 5.07 9.67 -3.59
N VAL A 81 4.94 9.07 -2.39
CA VAL A 81 3.66 8.93 -1.68
C VAL A 81 3.06 10.29 -1.40
N ALA A 82 3.86 11.24 -0.91
CA ALA A 82 3.42 12.61 -0.64
C ALA A 82 2.98 13.35 -1.93
N GLU A 83 3.60 13.09 -3.07
CA GLU A 83 3.19 13.64 -4.36
C GLU A 83 1.90 13.01 -4.88
N LEU A 84 1.68 11.71 -4.65
CA LEU A 84 0.47 10.98 -5.06
C LEU A 84 -0.76 11.33 -4.22
N GLU A 85 -0.59 11.50 -2.92
CA GLU A 85 -1.65 11.99 -2.04
C GLU A 85 -2.12 13.40 -2.43
N SER A 86 -1.22 14.24 -2.95
CA SER A 86 -1.56 15.57 -3.45
C SER A 86 -2.23 15.59 -4.83
N ALA A 87 -2.07 14.52 -5.62
CA ALA A 87 -2.43 14.51 -7.04
C ALA A 87 -3.57 13.54 -7.43
N SER A 88 -4.16 12.81 -6.47
CA SER A 88 -5.20 11.83 -6.79
C SER A 88 -6.51 12.48 -7.24
N VAL A 89 -6.77 12.40 -8.52
CA VAL A 89 -7.98 12.91 -9.19
C VAL A 89 -8.63 11.77 -9.97
N CYS A 90 -9.91 11.48 -9.70
CA CYS A 90 -10.70 10.46 -10.38
C CYS A 90 -11.57 11.10 -11.51
N PRO A 91 -11.69 10.53 -12.71
CA PRO A 91 -12.66 10.96 -13.71
C PRO A 91 -14.05 10.34 -13.52
N PRO A 92 -15.07 10.86 -14.22
CA PRO A 92 -16.45 10.49 -14.03
C PRO A 92 -16.77 9.07 -14.52
N SER A 93 -17.66 8.38 -13.80
CA SER A 93 -18.30 7.14 -14.27
C SER A 93 -19.16 7.46 -15.50
N ALA A 94 -18.82 6.89 -16.64
CA ALA A 94 -19.70 6.88 -17.78
C ALA A 94 -20.76 5.78 -17.57
N GLY A 95 -21.99 6.19 -17.34
CA GLY A 95 -23.11 5.26 -17.14
C GLY A 95 -24.44 5.94 -16.85
N ASP A 96 -24.44 7.25 -16.65
CA ASP A 96 -25.65 8.04 -16.50
C ASP A 96 -25.84 8.86 -17.78
N PRO A 97 -26.91 8.63 -18.58
CA PRO A 97 -27.18 9.42 -19.79
C PRO A 97 -27.44 10.91 -19.51
N ASP A 98 -27.68 11.28 -18.25
CA ASP A 98 -27.79 12.68 -17.80
C ASP A 98 -26.51 13.25 -17.17
N ALA A 99 -25.41 12.50 -17.18
CA ALA A 99 -24.13 12.97 -16.68
C ALA A 99 -23.51 13.98 -17.65
N LEU A 100 -23.82 15.25 -17.46
CA LEU A 100 -23.08 16.37 -18.05
C LEU A 100 -21.58 16.13 -17.84
N ASP A 101 -20.83 16.01 -18.92
CA ASP A 101 -19.37 15.89 -18.87
C ASP A 101 -18.80 17.23 -18.39
N ILE A 102 -18.61 17.36 -17.06
CA ILE A 102 -18.08 18.57 -16.44
C ILE A 102 -16.56 18.54 -16.58
N PRO A 103 -15.97 19.36 -17.45
CA PRO A 103 -14.51 19.38 -17.62
C PRO A 103 -13.84 19.88 -16.32
N THR A 104 -12.88 19.11 -15.84
CA THR A 104 -12.06 19.48 -14.68
C THR A 104 -10.88 20.33 -15.13
N PRO A 105 -10.78 21.61 -14.71
CA PRO A 105 -9.69 22.48 -15.13
C PRO A 105 -8.35 22.01 -14.54
N ARG A 106 -7.28 22.19 -15.30
CA ARG A 106 -5.91 21.87 -14.89
C ARG A 106 -5.19 23.07 -14.25
N THR A 107 -5.65 24.26 -14.54
CA THR A 107 -5.03 25.51 -14.09
C THR A 107 -6.07 26.48 -13.55
N TYR A 108 -5.61 27.43 -12.73
CA TYR A 108 -6.46 28.53 -12.25
C TYR A 108 -7.10 29.29 -13.43
N ALA A 109 -6.33 29.58 -14.47
CA ALA A 109 -6.84 30.33 -15.65
C ALA A 109 -7.98 29.57 -16.34
N GLU A 110 -7.86 28.27 -16.53
CA GLU A 110 -8.94 27.41 -17.06
C GLU A 110 -10.18 27.42 -16.16
N ALA A 111 -9.98 27.36 -14.83
CA ALA A 111 -11.08 27.35 -13.87
C ALA A 111 -11.92 28.60 -13.94
N ILE A 112 -11.30 29.79 -14.05
CA ILE A 112 -12.02 31.06 -14.07
C ILE A 112 -12.56 31.46 -15.44
N SER A 113 -12.04 30.88 -16.54
CA SER A 113 -12.50 31.15 -17.91
C SER A 113 -13.50 30.11 -18.42
N GLY A 114 -13.68 28.99 -17.73
CA GLY A 114 -14.54 27.90 -18.15
C GLY A 114 -16.03 28.11 -17.82
N PRO A 115 -16.91 27.24 -18.34
CA PRO A 115 -18.36 27.33 -18.15
C PRO A 115 -18.82 27.19 -16.69
N TYR A 116 -17.99 26.61 -15.81
CA TYR A 116 -18.26 26.43 -14.39
C TYR A 116 -17.42 27.36 -13.50
N SER A 117 -17.01 28.52 -13.99
CA SER A 117 -16.14 29.47 -13.30
C SER A 117 -16.68 29.89 -11.92
N SER A 118 -17.98 30.12 -11.81
CA SER A 118 -18.63 30.49 -10.54
C SER A 118 -18.57 29.39 -9.51
N GLN A 119 -18.77 28.12 -9.89
CA GLN A 119 -18.68 26.96 -9.01
C GLN A 119 -17.24 26.74 -8.54
N TRP A 120 -16.27 26.90 -9.45
CA TRP A 120 -14.85 26.80 -9.10
C TRP A 120 -14.41 27.95 -8.18
N GLN A 121 -14.89 29.17 -8.41
CA GLN A 121 -14.61 30.30 -7.51
C GLN A 121 -15.16 30.00 -6.11
N THR A 122 -16.40 29.55 -6.00
CA THR A 122 -17.01 29.16 -4.70
C THR A 122 -16.19 28.08 -3.99
N ALA A 123 -15.69 27.09 -4.75
CA ALA A 123 -14.86 26.02 -4.19
C ALA A 123 -13.48 26.54 -3.69
N MET A 124 -12.86 27.46 -4.43
CA MET A 124 -11.60 28.11 -4.03
C MET A 124 -11.79 28.99 -2.80
N ASP A 125 -12.89 29.75 -2.74
CA ASP A 125 -13.21 30.60 -1.58
C ASP A 125 -13.46 29.77 -0.32
N ALA A 126 -14.12 28.62 -0.45
CA ALA A 126 -14.34 27.68 0.66
C ALA A 126 -13.02 27.11 1.20
N GLU A 127 -12.08 26.75 0.32
CA GLU A 127 -10.73 26.31 0.72
C GLU A 127 -9.99 27.40 1.49
N MET A 128 -9.99 28.63 0.97
CA MET A 128 -9.32 29.76 1.64
C MET A 128 -10.00 30.13 2.96
N ALA A 129 -11.31 30.03 3.06
CA ALA A 129 -12.04 30.22 4.31
C ALA A 129 -11.63 29.17 5.35
N SER A 130 -11.43 27.91 4.93
CA SER A 130 -10.90 26.84 5.79
C SER A 130 -9.49 27.17 6.32
N TRP A 131 -8.58 27.62 5.45
CA TRP A 131 -7.22 28.00 5.84
C TRP A 131 -7.21 29.18 6.83
N LYS A 132 -8.10 30.15 6.61
CA LYS A 132 -8.25 31.29 7.50
C LYS A 132 -8.82 30.90 8.86
N SER A 133 -9.84 30.04 8.90
CA SER A 133 -10.47 29.58 10.14
C SER A 133 -9.54 28.74 11.03
N THR A 134 -8.62 28.00 10.41
CA THR A 134 -7.61 27.18 11.11
C THR A 134 -6.35 27.99 11.48
N GLY A 135 -6.22 29.25 11.05
CA GLY A 135 -5.02 30.04 11.27
C GLY A 135 -3.79 29.46 10.57
N THR A 136 -3.98 28.91 9.37
CA THR A 136 -2.93 28.14 8.65
C THR A 136 -1.75 29.00 8.26
N TYR A 137 -1.93 30.31 8.01
CA TYR A 137 -0.88 31.21 7.58
C TYR A 137 -0.98 32.59 8.20
N VAL A 138 0.13 33.31 8.17
CA VAL A 138 0.22 34.75 8.48
C VAL A 138 0.97 35.45 7.35
N ASP A 139 0.54 36.69 7.01
CA ASP A 139 1.22 37.53 6.05
C ASP A 139 2.43 38.22 6.68
N GLU A 140 3.62 37.80 6.32
CA GLU A 140 4.89 38.31 6.88
C GLU A 140 5.91 38.53 5.77
N VAL A 141 6.93 39.35 6.03
CA VAL A 141 8.06 39.53 5.12
C VAL A 141 9.06 38.41 5.34
N PRO A 142 9.35 37.57 4.32
CA PRO A 142 10.31 36.50 4.48
C PRO A 142 11.70 37.05 4.72
N PRO A 143 12.52 36.39 5.57
CA PRO A 143 13.90 36.80 5.79
C PRO A 143 14.72 36.68 4.49
N PRO A 144 15.80 37.48 4.35
CA PRO A 144 16.65 37.41 3.17
C PRO A 144 17.18 35.99 2.92
N GLY A 145 16.97 35.47 1.71
CA GLY A 145 17.41 34.12 1.33
C GLY A 145 16.43 32.99 1.68
N ALA A 146 15.27 33.30 2.28
CA ALA A 146 14.24 32.31 2.55
C ALA A 146 13.79 31.61 1.26
N ASN A 147 13.57 30.31 1.35
CA ASN A 147 12.98 29.54 0.25
C ASN A 147 11.47 29.78 0.23
N ILE A 148 10.96 30.30 -0.89
CA ILE A 148 9.51 30.51 -1.07
C ILE A 148 9.00 29.36 -1.90
N VAL A 149 8.30 28.43 -1.24
CA VAL A 149 7.69 27.26 -1.86
C VAL A 149 6.56 27.71 -2.77
N ASP A 150 6.53 27.22 -3.99
CA ASP A 150 5.41 27.47 -4.91
C ASP A 150 4.19 26.65 -4.50
N GLY A 151 3.00 27.13 -4.95
CA GLY A 151 1.76 26.40 -4.77
C GLY A 151 0.96 26.31 -6.08
N MET A 152 -0.02 25.42 -6.09
CA MET A 152 -0.92 25.27 -7.24
C MET A 152 -2.32 24.91 -6.77
N TRP A 153 -3.32 25.29 -7.57
CA TRP A 153 -4.67 24.81 -7.40
C TRP A 153 -4.83 23.42 -7.99
N ILE A 154 -5.53 22.53 -7.26
CA ILE A 154 -6.02 21.25 -7.73
C ILE A 154 -7.55 21.30 -7.68
N PHE A 155 -8.20 20.96 -8.79
CA PHE A 155 -9.65 20.97 -8.96
C PHE A 155 -10.18 19.56 -9.06
N ARG A 156 -11.38 19.32 -8.50
CA ARG A 156 -12.05 18.03 -8.55
C ARG A 156 -13.56 18.18 -8.52
N VAL A 157 -14.27 17.37 -9.32
CA VAL A 157 -15.72 17.19 -9.23
C VAL A 157 -16.01 15.87 -8.54
N LYS A 158 -16.62 15.89 -7.35
CA LYS A 158 -17.15 14.68 -6.69
C LYS A 158 -18.60 14.48 -7.14
N ARG A 159 -19.00 13.24 -7.41
CA ARG A 159 -20.35 12.86 -7.83
C ARG A 159 -20.92 11.82 -6.85
N PRO A 160 -21.47 12.26 -5.69
CA PRO A 160 -22.13 11.32 -4.79
C PRO A 160 -23.36 10.73 -5.47
N PRO A 161 -23.64 9.42 -5.33
CA PRO A 161 -24.83 8.79 -5.90
C PRO A 161 -26.12 9.52 -5.47
N GLY A 162 -26.96 9.88 -6.42
CA GLY A 162 -28.24 10.56 -6.14
C GLY A 162 -28.13 12.02 -5.67
N SER A 163 -26.97 12.64 -5.78
CA SER A 163 -26.75 14.03 -5.37
C SER A 163 -26.10 14.84 -6.49
N PRO A 164 -26.30 16.17 -6.52
CA PRO A 164 -25.67 17.04 -7.49
C PRO A 164 -24.12 16.96 -7.41
N PRO A 165 -23.42 17.23 -8.52
CA PRO A 165 -21.96 17.30 -8.53
C PRO A 165 -21.44 18.33 -7.53
N VAL A 166 -20.42 17.96 -6.75
CA VAL A 166 -19.77 18.83 -5.77
C VAL A 166 -18.40 19.24 -6.30
N PHE A 167 -18.22 20.54 -6.53
CA PHE A 167 -16.95 21.13 -6.95
C PHE A 167 -16.04 21.28 -5.73
N LYS A 168 -14.81 20.78 -5.82
CA LYS A 168 -13.79 20.94 -4.80
C LYS A 168 -12.51 21.52 -5.39
N ALA A 169 -11.96 22.52 -4.73
CA ALA A 169 -10.65 23.07 -5.03
C ALA A 169 -9.75 22.91 -3.80
N ARG A 170 -8.47 22.58 -4.01
CA ARG A 170 -7.45 22.56 -2.97
C ARG A 170 -6.25 23.37 -3.43
N TYR A 171 -5.73 24.22 -2.55
CA TYR A 171 -4.44 24.85 -2.78
C TYR A 171 -3.35 24.00 -2.14
N VAL A 172 -2.39 23.53 -2.94
CA VAL A 172 -1.35 22.60 -2.49
C VAL A 172 0.04 23.19 -2.71
N ALA A 173 0.94 22.96 -1.75
CA ALA A 173 2.33 23.32 -1.89
C ALA A 173 3.04 22.38 -2.88
N ARG A 174 3.99 22.92 -3.67
CA ARG A 174 4.86 22.11 -4.53
C ARG A 174 6.06 21.61 -3.73
N GLY A 175 5.89 20.52 -2.97
CA GLY A 175 6.89 19.98 -2.06
C GLY A 175 8.25 19.66 -2.70
N PHE A 176 8.30 19.44 -4.03
CA PHE A 176 9.56 19.27 -4.75
C PHE A 176 10.44 20.53 -4.74
N SER A 177 9.89 21.71 -4.48
CA SER A 177 10.66 22.95 -4.34
C SER A 177 11.19 23.19 -2.92
N GLN A 178 10.82 22.34 -1.95
CA GLN A 178 11.37 22.38 -0.59
C GLN A 178 12.82 21.89 -0.55
N ARG A 179 13.64 22.51 0.31
CA ARG A 179 15.05 22.18 0.52
C ARG A 179 15.22 21.35 1.79
N GLN A 180 15.80 20.15 1.67
CA GLN A 180 16.12 19.32 2.82
C GLN A 180 17.15 20.00 3.72
N GLY A 181 16.97 19.89 5.03
CA GLY A 181 17.84 20.54 6.02
C GLY A 181 17.52 22.04 6.24
N VAL A 182 16.53 22.60 5.52
CA VAL A 182 16.05 23.98 5.67
C VAL A 182 14.53 23.97 5.89
N ASP A 183 13.78 23.49 4.90
CA ASP A 183 12.32 23.49 4.91
C ASP A 183 11.73 22.22 5.53
N PHE A 184 12.50 21.15 5.61
CA PHE A 184 12.11 19.88 6.25
C PHE A 184 13.36 19.07 6.64
N PHE A 185 13.21 18.20 7.66
CA PHE A 185 14.28 17.30 8.12
C PHE A 185 13.87 15.84 8.00
N GLN A 186 12.67 15.50 8.36
CA GLN A 186 12.14 14.16 8.35
C GLN A 186 10.73 14.16 7.75
N THR A 187 10.44 13.17 6.90
CA THR A 187 9.18 13.11 6.15
C THR A 187 8.43 11.80 6.34
N PHE A 188 9.08 10.78 6.91
CA PHE A 188 8.47 9.46 7.06
C PHE A 188 7.21 9.51 7.92
N SER A 189 6.10 9.03 7.38
CA SER A 189 4.84 8.76 8.05
C SER A 189 4.46 7.31 7.79
N PRO A 190 4.18 6.51 8.83
CA PRO A 190 3.76 5.13 8.60
C PRO A 190 2.38 5.08 7.95
N THR A 191 2.23 4.17 6.99
CA THR A 191 0.94 3.79 6.41
C THR A 191 0.71 2.30 6.64
N PRO A 192 -0.53 1.85 6.90
CA PRO A 192 -0.79 0.45 7.19
C PRO A 192 -0.60 -0.40 5.95
N LYS A 193 -0.06 -1.60 6.14
CA LYS A 193 -0.04 -2.61 5.07
C LYS A 193 -1.47 -3.11 4.81
N MET A 194 -1.80 -3.39 3.54
CA MET A 194 -3.07 -4.04 3.20
C MET A 194 -3.23 -5.40 3.90
N THR A 195 -2.14 -6.08 4.16
CA THR A 195 -2.12 -7.30 4.98
C THR A 195 -2.61 -7.04 6.41
N THR A 196 -2.20 -5.93 7.04
CA THR A 196 -2.68 -5.53 8.38
C THR A 196 -4.20 -5.32 8.38
N LEU A 197 -4.73 -4.63 7.37
CA LEU A 197 -6.19 -4.46 7.20
C LEU A 197 -6.89 -5.81 7.06
N ARG A 198 -6.41 -6.70 6.17
CA ARG A 198 -7.03 -8.03 5.96
C ARG A 198 -7.00 -8.88 7.23
N VAL A 199 -5.89 -8.88 7.97
CA VAL A 199 -5.77 -9.61 9.25
C VAL A 199 -6.73 -9.03 10.28
N LEU A 200 -6.81 -7.70 10.41
CA LEU A 200 -7.74 -7.03 11.33
C LEU A 200 -9.19 -7.36 10.99
N LEU A 201 -9.57 -7.30 9.71
CA LEU A 201 -10.93 -7.63 9.26
C LEU A 201 -11.26 -9.11 9.47
N HIS A 202 -10.29 -10.02 9.25
CA HIS A 202 -10.44 -11.44 9.52
C HIS A 202 -10.76 -11.70 11.00
N VAL A 203 -9.92 -11.15 11.91
CA VAL A 203 -10.11 -11.27 13.36
C VAL A 203 -11.44 -10.63 13.79
N ALA A 204 -11.75 -9.43 13.28
CA ALA A 204 -12.99 -8.74 13.60
C ALA A 204 -14.23 -9.52 13.15
N ALA A 205 -14.18 -10.21 12.02
CA ALA A 205 -15.27 -11.08 11.56
C ALA A 205 -15.45 -12.27 12.50
N GLN A 206 -14.39 -12.99 12.85
CA GLN A 206 -14.43 -14.17 13.73
C GLN A 206 -14.89 -13.82 15.15
N ARG A 207 -14.42 -12.70 15.69
CA ARG A 207 -14.73 -12.23 17.05
C ARG A 207 -16.03 -11.45 17.12
N ASP A 208 -16.68 -11.23 15.97
CA ASP A 208 -17.87 -10.41 15.83
C ASP A 208 -17.73 -8.98 16.38
N TYR A 209 -16.55 -8.38 16.20
CA TYR A 209 -16.32 -6.98 16.58
C TYR A 209 -17.15 -6.02 15.73
N GLU A 210 -17.59 -4.91 16.33
CA GLU A 210 -18.09 -3.78 15.57
C GLU A 210 -16.96 -3.16 14.75
N LEU A 211 -17.27 -2.88 13.48
CA LEU A 211 -16.36 -2.25 12.53
C LEU A 211 -16.96 -0.92 12.10
N HIS A 212 -16.29 0.16 12.41
CA HIS A 212 -16.71 1.51 12.05
C HIS A 212 -15.59 2.27 11.38
N SER A 213 -15.93 3.35 10.67
CA SER A 213 -14.96 4.27 10.08
C SER A 213 -15.23 5.72 10.43
N LEU A 214 -14.16 6.52 10.39
CA LEU A 214 -14.18 7.96 10.64
C LEU A 214 -13.19 8.64 9.69
N ASP A 215 -13.58 9.77 9.09
CA ASP A 215 -12.79 10.57 8.16
C ASP A 215 -12.44 11.92 8.78
N PHE A 216 -11.15 12.30 8.77
CA PHE A 216 -10.69 13.61 9.20
C PHE A 216 -10.76 14.61 8.06
N SER A 217 -11.62 15.60 8.20
CA SER A 217 -11.71 16.68 7.23
C SER A 217 -10.48 17.58 7.32
N THR A 218 -9.78 17.80 6.21
CA THR A 218 -8.58 18.66 6.16
C THR A 218 -7.51 18.29 7.22
N ALA A 219 -7.20 16.99 7.31
CA ALA A 219 -6.34 16.40 8.34
C ALA A 219 -5.03 17.18 8.55
N PHE A 220 -4.31 17.50 7.47
CA PHE A 220 -3.02 18.19 7.58
C PHE A 220 -3.15 19.58 8.24
N LEU A 221 -4.21 20.35 7.96
CA LEU A 221 -4.44 21.65 8.57
C LEU A 221 -4.68 21.58 10.08
N GLN A 222 -4.91 20.39 10.63
CA GLN A 222 -5.09 20.14 12.06
C GLN A 222 -3.78 19.74 12.76
N GLY A 223 -2.72 19.47 12.00
CA GLY A 223 -1.38 19.19 12.50
C GLY A 223 -0.66 20.43 13.04
N SER A 224 0.51 20.22 13.66
CA SER A 224 1.42 21.27 14.09
C SER A 224 2.60 21.33 13.13
N LEU A 225 2.96 22.51 12.66
CA LEU A 225 4.14 22.73 11.83
C LEU A 225 5.26 23.28 12.71
N HIS A 226 6.43 22.65 12.65
CA HIS A 226 7.59 23.02 13.48
C HIS A 226 8.64 23.83 12.71
N GLU A 227 8.69 23.67 11.39
CA GLU A 227 9.61 24.39 10.52
C GLU A 227 9.00 25.68 9.99
N GLU A 228 9.87 26.66 9.73
CA GLU A 228 9.49 27.94 9.12
C GLU A 228 9.36 27.76 7.60
N ILE A 229 8.12 27.70 7.10
CA ILE A 229 7.80 27.50 5.68
C ILE A 229 7.14 28.74 5.10
N TRP A 230 7.71 29.22 4.00
CA TRP A 230 7.17 30.33 3.22
C TRP A 230 6.50 29.81 1.96
N LEU A 231 5.20 30.12 1.82
CA LEU A 231 4.40 29.69 0.67
C LEU A 231 3.96 30.88 -0.17
N ARG A 232 4.05 30.74 -1.48
CA ARG A 232 3.51 31.72 -2.42
C ARG A 232 1.99 31.76 -2.33
N ARG A 233 1.41 32.98 -2.36
CA ARG A 233 -0.04 33.16 -2.36
C ARG A 233 -0.67 32.54 -3.61
N PRO A 234 -1.89 31.96 -3.49
CA PRO A 234 -2.59 31.39 -4.63
C PRO A 234 -2.97 32.45 -5.66
N PRO A 235 -2.93 32.11 -6.96
CA PRO A 235 -3.56 32.94 -7.98
C PRO A 235 -5.04 33.18 -7.67
N GLY A 236 -5.51 34.40 -7.92
CA GLY A 236 -6.89 34.80 -7.66
C GLY A 236 -7.19 35.23 -6.21
N PHE A 237 -6.26 35.05 -5.29
CA PHE A 237 -6.43 35.56 -3.93
C PHE A 237 -6.15 37.07 -3.90
N THR A 238 -7.22 37.85 -3.93
CA THR A 238 -7.17 39.32 -3.97
C THR A 238 -7.33 39.93 -2.60
N GLY A 239 -6.52 40.94 -2.30
CA GLY A 239 -6.55 41.66 -1.02
C GLY A 239 -5.50 42.76 -0.98
N SER A 240 -5.60 43.67 0.00
CA SER A 240 -4.55 44.65 0.28
C SER A 240 -3.50 43.99 1.15
N PHE A 241 -2.36 43.63 0.57
CA PHE A 241 -1.25 43.02 1.30
C PHE A 241 -0.08 44.00 1.37
N PRO A 242 0.66 44.04 2.50
CA PRO A 242 1.86 44.84 2.58
C PRO A 242 2.89 44.38 1.51
N PRO A 243 3.62 45.32 0.89
CA PRO A 243 4.60 44.98 -0.11
C PRO A 243 5.66 44.01 0.42
N GLY A 244 6.04 43.02 -0.39
CA GLY A 244 7.09 42.04 -0.06
C GLY A 244 6.65 40.90 0.86
N THR A 245 5.38 40.89 1.35
CA THR A 245 4.91 39.80 2.21
C THR A 245 4.56 38.53 1.43
N GLN A 246 4.78 37.36 2.06
CA GLN A 246 4.36 36.04 1.63
C GLN A 246 3.63 35.34 2.78
N TRP A 247 3.09 34.17 2.53
CA TRP A 247 2.48 33.38 3.59
C TRP A 247 3.52 32.62 4.39
N SER A 248 3.69 32.97 5.66
CA SER A 248 4.40 32.19 6.67
C SER A 248 3.41 31.14 7.19
N LEU A 249 3.65 29.86 6.92
CA LEU A 249 2.76 28.78 7.33
C LEU A 249 2.87 28.51 8.84
N ARG A 250 1.75 28.31 9.49
CA ARG A 250 1.62 27.93 10.92
C ARG A 250 1.09 26.52 11.07
N ARG A 251 0.57 25.96 10.01
CA ARG A 251 0.02 24.59 9.93
C ARG A 251 0.54 23.90 8.68
N PRO A 252 0.70 22.56 8.72
CA PRO A 252 1.05 21.82 7.52
C PRO A 252 -0.07 21.92 6.50
N VAL A 253 0.29 21.99 5.22
CA VAL A 253 -0.67 22.03 4.10
C VAL A 253 -0.41 20.87 3.17
N TYR A 254 -1.42 20.51 2.38
CA TYR A 254 -1.28 19.49 1.34
C TYR A 254 -0.10 19.82 0.41
N GLY A 255 0.69 18.80 0.07
CA GLY A 255 1.84 18.92 -0.81
C GLY A 255 3.18 19.24 -0.12
N LEU A 256 3.21 19.61 1.17
CA LEU A 256 4.45 19.66 1.93
C LEU A 256 4.96 18.25 2.24
N ARG A 257 6.25 18.02 2.10
CA ARG A 257 6.89 16.71 2.32
C ARG A 257 6.71 16.17 3.73
N GLN A 258 6.69 17.04 4.76
CA GLN A 258 6.52 16.66 6.16
C GLN A 258 5.06 16.61 6.63
N ALA A 259 4.09 17.12 5.85
CA ALA A 259 2.69 17.23 6.30
C ALA A 259 2.09 15.89 6.77
N PRO A 260 2.29 14.74 6.10
CA PRO A 260 1.81 13.45 6.58
C PRO A 260 2.38 13.08 7.94
N ARG A 261 3.67 13.34 8.18
CA ARG A 261 4.33 13.07 9.45
C ARG A 261 3.78 13.94 10.58
N GLU A 262 3.70 15.24 10.35
CA GLU A 262 3.20 16.19 11.36
C GLU A 262 1.76 15.86 11.81
N TRP A 263 0.94 15.48 10.84
CA TRP A 263 -0.40 14.98 11.13
C TRP A 263 -0.38 13.66 11.90
N HIS A 264 0.40 12.67 11.47
CA HIS A 264 0.53 11.39 12.15
C HIS A 264 0.98 11.56 13.61
N ASP A 265 1.96 12.42 13.88
CA ASP A 265 2.47 12.69 15.24
C ASP A 265 1.40 13.38 16.11
N THR A 266 0.61 14.29 15.52
CA THR A 266 -0.54 14.92 16.17
C THR A 266 -1.60 13.89 16.56
N LEU A 267 -1.99 13.04 15.61
CA LEU A 267 -3.00 11.99 15.83
C LEU A 267 -2.48 10.94 16.83
N ARG A 268 -1.23 10.53 16.74
CA ARG A 268 -0.59 9.61 17.70
C ARG A 268 -0.65 10.15 19.12
N THR A 269 -0.38 11.44 19.32
CA THR A 269 -0.48 12.10 20.63
C THR A 269 -1.92 12.09 21.13
N THR A 270 -2.89 12.37 20.27
CA THR A 270 -4.32 12.30 20.58
C THR A 270 -4.75 10.90 21.01
N LEU A 271 -4.37 9.88 20.23
CA LEU A 271 -4.71 8.48 20.52
C LEU A 271 -4.03 7.99 21.81
N ALA A 272 -2.79 8.40 22.06
CA ALA A 272 -2.10 8.09 23.32
C ALA A 272 -2.85 8.67 24.54
N ALA A 273 -3.35 9.89 24.45
CA ALA A 273 -4.18 10.50 25.50
C ALA A 273 -5.54 9.79 25.70
N LEU A 274 -5.99 9.03 24.72
CA LEU A 274 -7.20 8.19 24.79
C LEU A 274 -6.90 6.73 25.22
N GLY A 275 -5.65 6.42 25.58
CA GLY A 275 -5.24 5.10 26.05
C GLY A 275 -4.89 4.11 24.96
N PHE A 276 -4.41 4.56 23.80
CA PHE A 276 -3.97 3.71 22.71
C PHE A 276 -2.46 3.85 22.47
N ALA A 277 -1.81 2.75 22.12
CA ALA A 277 -0.40 2.72 21.70
C ALA A 277 -0.26 2.04 20.34
N PRO A 278 0.74 2.43 19.51
CA PRO A 278 0.99 1.78 18.25
C PRO A 278 1.46 0.33 18.45
N SER A 279 1.05 -0.56 17.54
CA SER A 279 1.54 -1.93 17.45
C SER A 279 3.03 -1.96 17.10
N THR A 280 3.73 -2.97 17.60
CA THR A 280 5.14 -3.20 17.26
C THR A 280 5.32 -3.79 15.86
N ALA A 281 4.28 -4.48 15.34
CA ALA A 281 4.29 -5.10 14.03
C ALA A 281 3.96 -4.10 12.91
N ASP A 282 3.02 -3.17 13.17
CA ASP A 282 2.61 -2.12 12.23
C ASP A 282 2.29 -0.84 13.01
N PRO A 283 3.12 0.21 12.92
CA PRO A 283 2.91 1.47 13.66
C PRO A 283 1.61 2.21 13.33
N SER A 284 0.95 1.88 12.23
CA SER A 284 -0.35 2.46 11.84
C SER A 284 -1.54 1.77 12.52
N LEU A 285 -1.32 0.63 13.19
CA LEU A 285 -2.31 -0.06 14.00
C LEU A 285 -2.14 0.33 15.46
N PHE A 286 -3.16 0.92 16.07
CA PHE A 286 -3.17 1.30 17.47
C PHE A 286 -4.01 0.33 18.30
N LEU A 287 -3.51 -0.02 19.47
CA LEU A 287 -4.08 -1.00 20.38
C LEU A 287 -4.44 -0.31 21.69
N ARG A 288 -5.58 -0.66 22.31
CA ARG A 288 -5.89 -0.24 23.67
C ARG A 288 -4.83 -0.77 24.62
N THR A 289 -4.27 0.11 25.47
CA THR A 289 -3.19 -0.24 26.41
C THR A 289 -3.68 -0.97 27.65
N ASP A 290 -4.91 -0.71 28.09
CA ASP A 290 -5.53 -1.41 29.23
C ASP A 290 -6.06 -2.77 28.79
N THR A 291 -5.31 -3.82 29.09
CA THR A 291 -5.63 -5.20 28.78
C THR A 291 -6.71 -5.83 29.67
N SER A 292 -7.14 -5.13 30.74
CA SER A 292 -8.27 -5.57 31.58
C SER A 292 -9.63 -5.30 30.91
N LEU A 293 -9.66 -4.39 29.93
CA LEU A 293 -10.83 -4.04 29.14
C LEU A 293 -10.88 -4.85 27.83
N PRO A 294 -12.07 -4.97 27.20
CA PRO A 294 -12.21 -5.61 25.91
C PRO A 294 -11.28 -5.01 24.85
N SER A 295 -10.78 -5.85 23.93
CA SER A 295 -9.88 -5.42 22.86
C SER A 295 -10.50 -4.31 22.02
N PHE A 296 -9.66 -3.31 21.70
CA PHE A 296 -10.03 -2.21 20.84
C PHE A 296 -8.84 -1.82 19.94
N TYR A 297 -9.08 -1.85 18.64
CA TYR A 297 -8.08 -1.59 17.60
C TYR A 297 -8.50 -0.39 16.77
N ILE A 298 -7.52 0.43 16.40
CA ILE A 298 -7.70 1.58 15.49
C ILE A 298 -6.63 1.48 14.41
N LEU A 299 -7.04 1.27 13.16
CA LEU A 299 -6.14 1.31 12.02
C LEU A 299 -6.20 2.71 11.41
N VAL A 300 -5.05 3.35 11.28
CA VAL A 300 -4.92 4.74 10.81
C VAL A 300 -4.31 4.75 9.42
N TYR A 301 -5.01 5.33 8.46
CA TYR A 301 -4.50 5.59 7.13
C TYR A 301 -4.67 7.07 6.80
N VAL A 302 -3.67 7.88 7.10
CA VAL A 302 -3.63 9.33 6.95
C VAL A 302 -4.84 10.01 7.62
N ASP A 303 -5.91 10.27 6.87
CA ASP A 303 -7.17 10.90 7.30
C ASP A 303 -8.30 9.90 7.59
N ASP A 304 -8.14 8.63 7.21
CA ASP A 304 -9.13 7.56 7.41
C ASP A 304 -8.81 6.69 8.63
N LEU A 305 -9.77 6.47 9.52
CA LEU A 305 -9.68 5.55 10.65
C LEU A 305 -10.65 4.38 10.49
N VAL A 306 -10.16 3.18 10.80
CA VAL A 306 -11.00 1.98 10.99
C VAL A 306 -10.94 1.56 12.45
N PHE A 307 -12.09 1.42 13.08
CA PHE A 307 -12.26 0.94 14.45
C PHE A 307 -12.73 -0.53 14.44
N ALA A 308 -12.16 -1.35 15.31
CA ALA A 308 -12.58 -2.72 15.53
C ALA A 308 -12.62 -3.03 17.04
N THR A 309 -13.80 -3.32 17.59
CA THR A 309 -13.98 -3.62 19.03
C THR A 309 -15.31 -4.31 19.31
N ALA A 310 -15.38 -5.08 20.41
CA ALA A 310 -16.65 -5.56 20.97
C ALA A 310 -17.28 -4.52 21.93
N ASP A 311 -16.56 -3.49 22.37
CA ASP A 311 -16.96 -2.47 23.34
C ASP A 311 -17.62 -1.28 22.64
N THR A 312 -18.92 -1.37 22.39
CA THR A 312 -19.69 -0.32 21.70
C THR A 312 -19.76 0.99 22.45
N GLU A 313 -19.74 0.94 23.79
CA GLU A 313 -19.73 2.15 24.61
C GLU A 313 -18.40 2.89 24.52
N ALA A 314 -17.26 2.14 24.57
CA ALA A 314 -15.96 2.71 24.37
C ALA A 314 -15.82 3.28 22.95
N LEU A 315 -16.35 2.60 21.93
CA LEU A 315 -16.37 3.10 20.57
C LEU A 315 -17.07 4.47 20.48
N ALA A 316 -18.25 4.59 21.06
CA ALA A 316 -18.97 5.86 21.07
C ALA A 316 -18.20 6.97 21.82
N ARG A 317 -17.59 6.64 22.98
CA ARG A 317 -16.76 7.59 23.74
C ARG A 317 -15.54 8.05 22.94
N VAL A 318 -14.79 7.13 22.33
CA VAL A 318 -13.58 7.47 21.56
C VAL A 318 -13.93 8.34 20.36
N LYS A 319 -14.99 8.02 19.62
CA LYS A 319 -15.47 8.85 18.50
C LYS A 319 -15.85 10.26 18.97
N SER A 320 -16.60 10.38 20.08
CA SER A 320 -16.99 11.67 20.65
C SER A 320 -15.77 12.50 21.06
N GLU A 321 -14.78 11.89 21.68
CA GLU A 321 -13.54 12.57 22.08
C GLU A 321 -12.70 13.01 20.88
N LEU A 322 -12.65 12.21 19.80
CA LEU A 322 -12.00 12.62 18.55
C LEU A 322 -12.71 13.81 17.91
N GLN A 323 -14.06 13.80 17.87
CA GLN A 323 -14.87 14.89 17.31
C GLN A 323 -14.76 16.20 18.13
N LYS A 324 -14.50 16.12 19.43
CA LYS A 324 -14.24 17.32 20.26
C LYS A 324 -12.88 17.95 19.98
N ARG A 325 -11.89 17.16 19.61
CA ARG A 325 -10.50 17.60 19.42
C ARG A 325 -10.16 17.94 17.99
N HIS A 326 -10.83 17.28 17.06
CA HIS A 326 -10.54 17.32 15.62
C HIS A 326 -11.82 17.47 14.80
N THR A 327 -11.71 18.13 13.66
CA THR A 327 -12.79 18.18 12.68
C THR A 327 -12.83 16.87 11.93
N CYS A 328 -13.80 16.01 12.23
CA CYS A 328 -13.95 14.71 11.60
C CYS A 328 -15.42 14.31 11.45
N THR A 329 -15.68 13.39 10.52
CA THR A 329 -17.00 12.85 10.18
C THR A 329 -17.05 11.38 10.57
N ASP A 330 -18.03 11.01 11.40
CA ASP A 330 -18.33 9.61 11.67
C ASP A 330 -19.08 9.02 10.48
N LEU A 331 -18.50 8.03 9.81
CA LEU A 331 -19.08 7.35 8.65
C LEU A 331 -19.93 6.13 9.07
N GLY A 332 -20.00 5.81 10.37
CA GLY A 332 -20.75 4.70 10.89
C GLY A 332 -20.12 3.33 10.61
N GLU A 333 -20.95 2.32 10.33
CA GLU A 333 -20.50 0.97 10.03
C GLU A 333 -19.61 0.93 8.77
N LEU A 334 -18.51 0.18 8.84
CA LEU A 334 -17.53 0.06 7.77
C LEU A 334 -18.10 -0.73 6.59
N ARG A 335 -18.46 -0.06 5.51
CA ARG A 335 -19.00 -0.63 4.26
C ARG A 335 -18.07 -0.44 3.07
N SER A 336 -17.21 0.54 3.14
CA SER A 336 -16.20 0.81 2.13
C SER A 336 -14.95 1.39 2.79
N TYR A 337 -13.78 1.07 2.27
CA TYR A 337 -12.50 1.58 2.76
C TYR A 337 -11.45 1.49 1.66
N LEU A 338 -10.77 2.58 1.35
CA LEU A 338 -9.72 2.63 0.32
C LEU A 338 -10.17 1.98 -1.02
N GLY A 339 -11.36 2.32 -1.51
CA GLY A 339 -11.90 1.74 -2.76
C GLY A 339 -12.30 0.26 -2.68
N LEU A 340 -12.19 -0.37 -1.52
CA LEU A 340 -12.75 -1.70 -1.24
C LEU A 340 -14.22 -1.60 -0.87
N GLN A 341 -15.03 -2.51 -1.38
CA GLN A 341 -16.40 -2.74 -0.90
C GLN A 341 -16.35 -3.86 0.13
N ILE A 342 -16.93 -3.62 1.30
CA ILE A 342 -16.89 -4.51 2.46
C ILE A 342 -18.30 -4.97 2.76
N THR A 343 -18.54 -6.27 2.59
CA THR A 343 -19.85 -6.90 2.90
C THR A 343 -19.65 -7.89 4.04
N ARG A 344 -20.45 -7.76 5.09
CA ARG A 344 -20.38 -8.58 6.28
C ARG A 344 -21.55 -9.55 6.37
N ASP A 345 -21.28 -10.82 6.64
CA ASP A 345 -22.23 -11.85 7.04
C ASP A 345 -21.94 -12.26 8.49
N ARG A 346 -22.72 -11.69 9.43
CA ARG A 346 -22.55 -11.97 10.87
C ARG A 346 -22.91 -13.41 11.23
N ALA A 347 -23.90 -14.01 10.53
CA ALA A 347 -24.29 -15.39 10.79
C ALA A 347 -23.17 -16.37 10.47
N ARG A 348 -22.43 -16.13 9.38
CA ARG A 348 -21.26 -16.92 8.99
C ARG A 348 -19.97 -16.41 9.59
N ARG A 349 -19.98 -15.28 10.30
CA ARG A 349 -18.79 -14.55 10.78
C ARG A 349 -17.77 -14.29 9.68
N THR A 350 -18.23 -13.91 8.50
CA THR A 350 -17.38 -13.63 7.36
C THR A 350 -17.51 -12.19 6.89
N ILE A 351 -16.42 -11.72 6.29
CA ILE A 351 -16.34 -10.44 5.55
C ILE A 351 -15.87 -10.76 4.15
N THR A 352 -16.58 -10.23 3.16
CA THR A 352 -16.19 -10.31 1.74
C THR A 352 -15.68 -8.96 1.28
N LEU A 353 -14.46 -8.95 0.76
CA LEU A 353 -13.84 -7.78 0.17
C LEU A 353 -13.94 -7.85 -1.36
N THR A 354 -14.51 -6.82 -1.98
CA THR A 354 -14.63 -6.74 -3.44
C THR A 354 -14.14 -5.39 -3.97
N GLN A 355 -13.74 -5.36 -5.24
CA GLN A 355 -13.43 -4.16 -6.00
C GLN A 355 -14.21 -4.13 -7.33
N SER A 356 -15.42 -4.69 -7.33
CA SER A 356 -16.22 -4.86 -8.55
C SER A 356 -16.44 -3.54 -9.29
N HIS A 357 -16.69 -2.46 -8.57
CA HIS A 357 -16.85 -1.12 -9.17
C HIS A 357 -15.56 -0.66 -9.86
N MET A 358 -14.41 -0.83 -9.22
CA MET A 358 -13.12 -0.47 -9.82
C MET A 358 -12.79 -1.34 -11.03
N VAL A 359 -13.06 -2.66 -10.96
CA VAL A 359 -12.90 -3.55 -12.12
C VAL A 359 -13.71 -3.04 -13.31
N GLN A 360 -14.98 -2.66 -13.08
CA GLN A 360 -15.85 -2.11 -14.13
C GLN A 360 -15.27 -0.79 -14.71
N GLN A 361 -14.79 0.12 -13.87
CA GLN A 361 -14.15 1.36 -14.32
C GLN A 361 -12.91 1.07 -15.18
N VAL A 362 -12.05 0.14 -14.76
CA VAL A 362 -10.86 -0.26 -15.54
C VAL A 362 -11.28 -0.86 -16.88
N LEU A 363 -12.23 -1.79 -16.90
CA LEU A 363 -12.73 -2.38 -18.14
C LEU A 363 -13.32 -1.34 -19.09
N GLN A 364 -14.08 -0.38 -18.57
CA GLN A 364 -14.67 0.70 -19.35
C GLN A 364 -13.59 1.64 -19.91
N ARG A 365 -12.65 2.07 -19.08
CA ARG A 365 -11.56 2.95 -19.46
C ARG A 365 -10.74 2.41 -20.62
N PHE A 366 -10.46 1.12 -20.61
CA PHE A 366 -9.68 0.46 -21.66
C PHE A 366 -10.53 -0.17 -22.78
N GLY A 367 -11.87 -0.01 -22.74
CA GLY A 367 -12.78 -0.48 -23.80
C GLY A 367 -12.99 -2.01 -23.81
N PHE A 368 -12.94 -2.67 -22.64
CA PHE A 368 -13.02 -4.14 -22.54
C PHE A 368 -14.31 -4.67 -21.90
N GLN A 369 -15.32 -3.84 -21.61
CA GLN A 369 -16.55 -4.26 -20.93
C GLN A 369 -17.30 -5.40 -21.63
N PHE A 370 -17.20 -5.48 -22.96
CA PHE A 370 -17.90 -6.48 -23.79
C PHE A 370 -16.95 -7.42 -24.51
N SER A 371 -15.71 -7.55 -24.03
CA SER A 371 -14.71 -8.41 -24.65
C SER A 371 -14.96 -9.88 -24.30
N SER A 372 -14.60 -10.78 -25.22
CA SER A 372 -14.68 -12.23 -24.96
C SER A 372 -13.84 -12.63 -23.75
N PRO A 373 -14.42 -13.34 -22.78
CA PRO A 373 -13.76 -13.67 -21.53
C PRO A 373 -12.60 -14.67 -21.73
N GLN A 374 -11.67 -14.66 -20.78
CA GLN A 374 -10.59 -15.64 -20.68
C GLN A 374 -10.66 -16.35 -19.33
N ALA A 375 -10.39 -17.65 -19.32
CA ALA A 375 -10.47 -18.47 -18.10
C ALA A 375 -9.27 -18.27 -17.15
N THR A 376 -8.14 -17.74 -17.66
CA THR A 376 -6.91 -17.49 -16.88
C THR A 376 -6.29 -16.17 -17.28
N PRO A 377 -5.66 -15.45 -16.32
CA PRO A 377 -5.09 -14.13 -16.59
C PRO A 377 -3.82 -14.18 -17.45
N LEU A 378 -3.13 -15.34 -17.51
CA LEU A 378 -1.94 -15.55 -18.35
C LEU A 378 -2.03 -16.91 -19.03
N ALA A 379 -1.55 -17.02 -20.28
CA ALA A 379 -1.48 -18.28 -21.01
C ALA A 379 -0.33 -19.14 -20.49
N THR A 380 -0.51 -20.46 -20.43
CA THR A 380 0.53 -21.40 -19.99
C THR A 380 1.74 -21.42 -20.92
N SER A 381 1.53 -21.11 -22.20
CA SER A 381 2.58 -21.03 -23.23
C SER A 381 3.06 -19.59 -23.50
N HIS A 382 3.01 -18.70 -22.50
CA HIS A 382 3.49 -17.34 -22.70
C HIS A 382 5.01 -17.30 -22.93
N SER A 383 5.43 -16.47 -23.88
CA SER A 383 6.84 -16.15 -24.12
C SER A 383 6.99 -14.63 -24.08
N LEU A 384 7.12 -14.08 -22.87
CA LEU A 384 7.35 -12.66 -22.67
C LEU A 384 8.85 -12.46 -22.44
N SER A 385 9.57 -12.17 -23.51
CA SER A 385 11.02 -12.01 -23.49
C SER A 385 11.44 -10.55 -23.60
N ALA A 386 12.48 -10.19 -22.86
CA ALA A 386 13.15 -8.89 -23.00
C ALA A 386 14.14 -8.84 -24.17
N SER A 387 14.17 -9.84 -25.06
CA SER A 387 15.13 -9.89 -26.15
C SER A 387 15.02 -8.64 -27.05
N PRO A 388 16.13 -7.96 -27.36
CA PRO A 388 16.14 -6.85 -28.28
C PRO A 388 16.06 -7.36 -29.72
N SER A 389 14.86 -7.70 -30.21
CA SER A 389 14.66 -7.79 -31.64
C SER A 389 14.42 -6.38 -32.19
N ASP A 390 15.05 -6.06 -33.32
CA ASP A 390 15.07 -4.76 -33.99
C ASP A 390 13.71 -4.28 -34.57
N GLU A 391 12.59 -4.83 -34.14
CA GLU A 391 11.28 -4.38 -34.57
C GLU A 391 10.92 -3.09 -33.85
N SER A 392 10.64 -2.06 -34.64
CA SER A 392 10.16 -0.74 -34.22
C SER A 392 9.07 -0.89 -33.16
N VAL A 393 9.31 -0.29 -31.99
CA VAL A 393 8.35 -0.22 -30.89
C VAL A 393 7.19 0.67 -31.36
N GLU A 394 6.15 0.08 -31.93
CA GLU A 394 4.88 0.77 -32.03
C GLU A 394 4.36 1.05 -30.62
N PRO A 395 3.90 2.27 -30.30
CA PRO A 395 3.33 2.58 -29.01
C PRO A 395 2.06 1.76 -28.82
N SER A 396 2.18 0.68 -28.06
CA SER A 396 1.13 -0.29 -27.80
C SER A 396 0.28 0.15 -26.62
N GLY A 397 -0.53 1.21 -26.80
CA GLY A 397 -1.51 1.68 -25.81
C GLY A 397 -0.89 2.22 -24.50
N PRO A 398 -1.71 2.60 -23.52
CA PRO A 398 -1.28 3.11 -22.22
C PRO A 398 -0.88 1.96 -21.26
N TYR A 399 0.15 1.21 -21.63
CA TYR A 399 0.59 0.01 -20.90
C TYR A 399 0.96 0.25 -19.44
N PRO A 400 1.78 1.29 -19.09
CA PRO A 400 2.13 1.56 -17.70
C PRO A 400 0.92 1.84 -16.82
N GLU A 401 -0.03 2.60 -17.35
CA GLU A 401 -1.26 2.96 -16.71
C GLU A 401 -2.15 1.73 -16.45
N LEU A 402 -2.33 0.86 -17.45
CA LEU A 402 -3.08 -0.37 -17.27
C LEU A 402 -2.45 -1.26 -16.20
N VAL A 403 -1.12 -1.48 -16.25
CA VAL A 403 -0.43 -2.30 -15.26
C VAL A 403 -0.59 -1.71 -13.85
N GLY A 404 -0.52 -0.38 -13.70
CA GLY A 404 -0.76 0.29 -12.43
C GLY A 404 -2.16 0.02 -11.86
N CYS A 405 -3.22 0.15 -12.68
CA CYS A 405 -4.59 -0.18 -12.28
C CYS A 405 -4.74 -1.65 -11.84
N LEU A 406 -4.15 -2.57 -12.61
CA LEU A 406 -4.21 -4.00 -12.31
C LEU A 406 -3.44 -4.36 -11.03
N MET A 407 -2.30 -3.72 -10.77
CA MET A 407 -1.53 -3.92 -9.54
C MET A 407 -2.32 -3.54 -8.30
N TYR A 408 -3.09 -2.47 -8.35
CA TYR A 408 -3.96 -2.10 -7.23
C TYR A 408 -5.02 -3.18 -6.93
N LEU A 409 -5.67 -3.73 -7.94
CA LEU A 409 -6.60 -4.85 -7.79
C LEU A 409 -5.92 -6.07 -7.15
N MET A 410 -4.74 -6.43 -7.66
CA MET A 410 -3.92 -7.54 -7.18
C MET A 410 -3.55 -7.39 -5.71
N THR A 411 -3.10 -6.22 -5.34
CA THR A 411 -2.64 -5.91 -3.99
C THR A 411 -3.75 -5.99 -2.94
N CYS A 412 -4.96 -5.56 -3.30
CA CYS A 412 -6.06 -5.43 -2.35
C CYS A 412 -6.89 -6.72 -2.19
N THR A 413 -7.42 -7.27 -3.32
CA THR A 413 -8.42 -8.36 -3.26
C THR A 413 -8.20 -9.49 -4.26
N ARG A 414 -7.25 -9.33 -5.22
CA ARG A 414 -7.09 -10.25 -6.35
C ARG A 414 -5.71 -10.93 -6.36
N PRO A 415 -5.42 -11.82 -5.39
CA PRO A 415 -4.16 -12.58 -5.35
C PRO A 415 -3.90 -13.39 -6.61
N ASP A 416 -4.92 -13.83 -7.31
CA ASP A 416 -4.89 -14.59 -8.56
C ASP A 416 -4.21 -13.83 -9.72
N LEU A 417 -4.05 -12.52 -9.61
CA LEU A 417 -3.34 -11.68 -10.57
C LEU A 417 -1.85 -11.50 -10.25
N ALA A 418 -1.35 -12.03 -9.11
CA ALA A 418 -0.03 -11.67 -8.62
C ALA A 418 1.11 -12.14 -9.56
N TYR A 419 1.07 -13.38 -10.04
CA TYR A 419 2.10 -13.89 -10.97
C TYR A 419 2.08 -13.18 -12.32
N PRO A 420 0.94 -13.08 -13.04
CA PRO A 420 0.87 -12.31 -14.28
C PRO A 420 1.44 -10.90 -14.14
N LEU A 421 1.07 -10.20 -13.07
CA LEU A 421 1.50 -8.81 -12.87
C LEU A 421 2.95 -8.71 -12.43
N SER A 422 3.48 -9.68 -11.70
CA SER A 422 4.92 -9.75 -11.40
C SER A 422 5.78 -9.82 -12.66
N ILE A 423 5.26 -10.41 -13.75
CA ILE A 423 5.93 -10.44 -15.05
C ILE A 423 5.70 -9.14 -15.81
N LEU A 424 4.46 -8.69 -15.95
CA LEU A 424 4.10 -7.50 -16.73
C LEU A 424 4.77 -6.24 -16.17
N ALA A 425 4.88 -6.11 -14.87
CA ALA A 425 5.52 -4.98 -14.21
C ALA A 425 7.01 -4.81 -14.59
N ARG A 426 7.69 -5.88 -15.01
CA ARG A 426 9.10 -5.81 -15.45
C ARG A 426 9.30 -4.97 -16.71
N TYR A 427 8.23 -4.74 -17.49
CA TYR A 427 8.27 -4.08 -18.80
C TYR A 427 7.60 -2.73 -18.81
N VAL A 428 7.26 -2.17 -17.67
CA VAL A 428 6.58 -0.87 -17.54
C VAL A 428 7.48 0.31 -17.94
N ALA A 429 8.82 0.15 -17.82
CA ALA A 429 9.77 1.17 -18.23
C ALA A 429 9.59 1.58 -19.70
N PRO A 430 9.74 2.89 -20.02
CA PRO A 430 9.67 3.38 -21.38
C PRO A 430 10.60 2.60 -22.31
N GLY A 431 10.10 2.18 -23.47
CA GLY A 431 10.86 1.41 -24.46
C GLY A 431 11.10 -0.07 -24.14
N ARG A 432 10.58 -0.58 -23.00
CA ARG A 432 10.70 -2.01 -22.65
C ARG A 432 9.50 -2.85 -23.00
N HIS A 433 8.28 -2.29 -22.98
CA HIS A 433 7.09 -3.04 -23.38
C HIS A 433 6.93 -3.04 -24.89
N ARG A 434 6.38 -4.13 -25.42
CA ARG A 434 6.13 -4.41 -26.82
C ARG A 434 4.69 -4.88 -26.98
N ARG A 435 4.29 -5.16 -28.22
CA ARG A 435 2.96 -5.65 -28.57
C ARG A 435 2.57 -6.89 -27.76
N GLU A 436 3.49 -7.84 -27.58
CA GLU A 436 3.25 -9.06 -26.80
C GLU A 436 2.89 -8.78 -25.33
N HIS A 437 3.57 -7.81 -24.70
CA HIS A 437 3.27 -7.40 -23.31
C HIS A 437 1.90 -6.73 -23.22
N TRP A 438 1.57 -5.89 -24.21
CA TRP A 438 0.25 -5.28 -24.31
C TRP A 438 -0.86 -6.32 -24.52
N GLU A 439 -0.66 -7.33 -25.40
CA GLU A 439 -1.62 -8.42 -25.58
C GLU A 439 -1.79 -9.24 -24.30
N ALA A 440 -0.70 -9.51 -23.57
CA ALA A 440 -0.77 -10.19 -22.28
C ALA A 440 -1.53 -9.36 -21.23
N ALA A 441 -1.33 -8.05 -21.16
CA ALA A 441 -2.09 -7.17 -20.29
C ALA A 441 -3.58 -7.13 -20.67
N LYS A 442 -3.92 -7.08 -21.96
CA LYS A 442 -5.30 -7.20 -22.45
C LYS A 442 -5.93 -8.55 -22.12
N ARG A 443 -5.14 -9.62 -22.03
CA ARG A 443 -5.65 -10.93 -21.57
C ARG A 443 -6.09 -10.84 -20.11
N VAL A 444 -5.37 -10.13 -19.25
CA VAL A 444 -5.81 -9.88 -17.86
C VAL A 444 -7.15 -9.14 -17.84
N LEU A 445 -7.36 -8.13 -18.69
CA LEU A 445 -8.66 -7.44 -18.80
C LEU A 445 -9.78 -8.41 -19.21
N ARG A 446 -9.55 -9.29 -20.19
CA ARG A 446 -10.53 -10.31 -20.58
C ARG A 446 -10.84 -11.31 -19.46
N TYR A 447 -9.86 -11.66 -18.65
CA TYR A 447 -10.07 -12.47 -17.46
C TYR A 447 -10.91 -11.72 -16.41
N LEU A 448 -10.66 -10.44 -16.20
CA LEU A 448 -11.44 -9.59 -15.29
C LEU A 448 -12.89 -9.43 -15.75
N CYS A 449 -13.18 -9.45 -17.06
CA CYS A 449 -14.55 -9.45 -17.58
C CYS A 449 -15.41 -10.55 -16.97
N SER A 450 -14.89 -11.79 -16.95
CA SER A 450 -15.62 -12.95 -16.40
C SER A 450 -15.53 -13.06 -14.87
N THR A 451 -14.63 -12.32 -14.25
CA THR A 451 -14.36 -12.40 -12.80
C THR A 451 -14.55 -11.07 -12.07
N SER A 452 -15.31 -10.14 -12.66
CA SER A 452 -15.54 -8.80 -12.09
C SER A 452 -16.26 -8.83 -10.74
N GLY A 453 -17.09 -9.85 -10.50
CA GLY A 453 -17.77 -10.10 -9.22
C GLY A 453 -16.99 -10.99 -8.25
N MET A 454 -15.72 -11.25 -8.47
CA MET A 454 -14.93 -12.03 -7.51
C MET A 454 -14.61 -11.23 -6.26
N GLY A 455 -14.84 -11.85 -5.09
CA GLY A 455 -14.54 -11.28 -3.78
C GLY A 455 -13.66 -12.21 -2.95
N LEU A 456 -12.84 -11.64 -2.10
CA LEU A 456 -11.98 -12.32 -1.14
C LEU A 456 -12.75 -12.47 0.19
N VAL A 457 -12.99 -13.70 0.64
CA VAL A 457 -13.71 -14.00 1.89
C VAL A 457 -12.75 -14.23 3.02
N LEU A 458 -12.93 -13.49 4.11
CA LEU A 458 -12.15 -13.55 5.35
C LEU A 458 -13.06 -13.89 6.54
N GLY A 459 -12.49 -14.42 7.62
CA GLY A 459 -13.24 -14.79 8.82
C GLY A 459 -13.68 -16.26 8.82
N GLY A 460 -14.82 -16.55 9.43
CA GLY A 460 -15.37 -17.89 9.64
C GLY A 460 -15.50 -18.25 11.12
N HIS A 461 -16.04 -19.42 11.43
CA HIS A 461 -16.22 -19.89 12.81
C HIS A 461 -15.01 -20.62 13.38
N ASP A 462 -14.07 -21.01 12.52
CA ASP A 462 -12.88 -21.75 12.91
C ASP A 462 -11.92 -20.86 13.73
N ARG A 463 -11.02 -21.49 14.48
CA ARG A 463 -9.98 -20.75 15.20
C ARG A 463 -9.01 -20.10 14.22
N VAL A 464 -8.40 -18.99 14.62
CA VAL A 464 -7.30 -18.38 13.89
C VAL A 464 -6.12 -19.37 13.85
N VAL A 465 -5.86 -19.92 12.67
CA VAL A 465 -4.74 -20.83 12.44
C VAL A 465 -3.89 -20.29 11.29
N LEU A 466 -2.72 -19.76 11.64
CA LEU A 466 -1.79 -19.24 10.64
C LEU A 466 -1.16 -20.38 9.86
N THR A 467 -1.50 -20.48 8.58
CA THR A 467 -0.94 -21.43 7.63
C THR A 467 -0.41 -20.71 6.40
N GLY A 468 0.71 -21.18 5.86
CA GLY A 468 1.32 -20.64 4.66
C GLY A 468 1.71 -21.72 3.66
N HIS A 469 1.85 -21.32 2.42
CA HIS A 469 2.40 -22.12 1.32
C HIS A 469 3.52 -21.31 0.65
N SER A 470 4.60 -21.97 0.23
CA SER A 470 5.68 -21.40 -0.56
C SER A 470 6.00 -22.27 -1.75
N ASP A 471 6.42 -21.64 -2.86
CA ASP A 471 6.80 -22.29 -4.10
C ASP A 471 7.86 -21.47 -4.85
N ALA A 472 8.64 -22.13 -5.72
CA ALA A 472 9.55 -21.48 -6.65
C ALA A 472 9.55 -22.15 -8.03
N SER A 473 9.46 -21.35 -9.09
CA SER A 473 9.69 -21.82 -10.46
C SER A 473 11.12 -21.48 -10.85
N TRP A 474 11.97 -22.51 -10.99
CA TRP A 474 13.38 -22.34 -11.28
C TRP A 474 13.61 -21.92 -12.73
N VAL A 475 14.33 -20.78 -12.92
CA VAL A 475 14.72 -20.25 -14.25
C VAL A 475 13.53 -20.04 -15.20
N ASP A 476 12.38 -19.62 -14.69
CA ASP A 476 11.22 -19.29 -15.54
C ASP A 476 11.40 -17.99 -16.35
N ASP A 477 12.25 -17.08 -15.89
CA ASP A 477 12.70 -15.92 -16.67
C ASP A 477 13.97 -16.27 -17.45
N LEU A 478 13.80 -16.81 -18.66
CA LEU A 478 14.91 -17.26 -19.51
C LEU A 478 15.87 -16.12 -19.90
N ALA A 479 15.37 -14.89 -20.01
CA ALA A 479 16.19 -13.74 -20.40
C ALA A 479 17.21 -13.35 -19.33
N THR A 480 16.85 -13.49 -18.06
CA THR A 480 17.72 -13.15 -16.93
C THR A 480 18.20 -14.37 -16.15
N GLN A 481 17.78 -15.57 -16.54
CA GLN A 481 18.04 -16.85 -15.85
C GLN A 481 17.66 -16.82 -14.36
N ARG A 482 16.64 -16.02 -14.01
CA ARG A 482 16.16 -15.88 -12.64
C ARG A 482 14.86 -16.66 -12.42
N SER A 483 14.61 -16.98 -11.17
CA SER A 483 13.49 -17.80 -10.71
C SER A 483 12.35 -16.95 -10.18
N SER A 484 11.11 -17.31 -10.44
CA SER A 484 9.96 -16.75 -9.74
C SER A 484 9.76 -17.43 -8.39
N GLN A 485 9.38 -16.67 -7.40
CA GLN A 485 9.16 -17.10 -6.02
C GLN A 485 7.82 -16.57 -5.55
N GLY A 486 7.11 -17.39 -4.78
CA GLY A 486 5.80 -17.01 -4.28
C GLY A 486 5.46 -17.59 -2.93
N TYR A 487 4.56 -16.93 -2.23
CA TYR A 487 3.94 -17.44 -1.02
C TYR A 487 2.51 -16.93 -0.87
N THR A 488 1.76 -17.62 -0.03
CA THR A 488 0.48 -17.14 0.49
C THR A 488 0.28 -17.57 1.93
N PHE A 489 -0.45 -16.76 2.70
CA PHE A 489 -0.83 -17.04 4.08
C PHE A 489 -2.33 -16.85 4.29
N SER A 490 -2.92 -17.75 5.06
CA SER A 490 -4.32 -17.69 5.50
C SER A 490 -4.43 -17.87 7.01
N LEU A 491 -5.59 -17.50 7.56
CA LEU A 491 -5.92 -17.63 8.98
C LEU A 491 -7.09 -18.61 9.23
N GLY A 492 -7.26 -19.58 8.33
CA GLY A 492 -8.35 -20.57 8.36
C GLY A 492 -9.36 -20.42 7.22
N SER A 493 -9.41 -19.27 6.55
CA SER A 493 -10.25 -19.03 5.36
C SER A 493 -9.43 -18.42 4.22
N GLY A 494 -9.89 -17.32 3.60
CA GLY A 494 -9.17 -16.68 2.51
C GLY A 494 -7.79 -16.14 2.89
N SER A 495 -6.99 -15.89 1.88
CA SER A 495 -5.62 -15.41 2.02
C SER A 495 -5.59 -13.99 2.57
N VAL A 496 -4.74 -13.77 3.59
CA VAL A 496 -4.51 -12.44 4.18
C VAL A 496 -3.21 -11.81 3.68
N SER A 497 -2.24 -12.62 3.27
CA SER A 497 -0.96 -12.17 2.70
C SER A 497 -0.55 -13.06 1.53
N TRP A 498 0.02 -12.46 0.48
CA TRP A 498 0.56 -13.15 -0.70
C TRP A 498 1.64 -12.34 -1.37
N ARG A 499 2.48 -13.02 -2.12
CA ARG A 499 3.53 -12.39 -2.91
C ARG A 499 3.90 -13.26 -4.12
N SER A 500 4.19 -12.60 -5.24
CA SER A 500 4.87 -13.17 -6.39
C SER A 500 6.02 -12.24 -6.78
N THR A 501 7.24 -12.73 -6.83
CA THR A 501 8.41 -11.91 -7.13
C THR A 501 9.48 -12.73 -7.84
N ARG A 502 10.35 -12.05 -8.61
CA ARG A 502 11.53 -12.65 -9.22
C ARG A 502 12.71 -12.62 -8.24
N SER A 503 13.51 -13.68 -8.22
CA SER A 503 14.73 -13.75 -7.41
C SER A 503 15.69 -12.59 -7.75
N SER A 504 16.39 -12.08 -6.74
CA SER A 504 17.38 -10.99 -6.91
C SER A 504 18.68 -11.45 -7.58
N SER A 505 18.94 -12.77 -7.62
CA SER A 505 20.12 -13.41 -8.19
C SER A 505 19.73 -14.63 -8.99
N VAL A 506 20.63 -15.09 -9.84
CA VAL A 506 20.55 -16.41 -10.49
C VAL A 506 20.78 -17.47 -9.42
N LEU A 507 19.97 -18.53 -9.44
CA LEU A 507 20.01 -19.62 -8.48
C LEU A 507 20.50 -20.91 -9.16
N GLY A 508 21.39 -21.61 -8.49
CA GLY A 508 22.10 -22.75 -9.07
C GLY A 508 21.30 -24.04 -9.20
N SER A 509 20.11 -24.12 -8.55
CA SER A 509 19.24 -25.30 -8.63
C SER A 509 17.81 -24.99 -8.21
N SER A 510 16.88 -25.87 -8.60
CA SER A 510 15.49 -25.81 -8.13
C SER A 510 15.40 -25.88 -6.60
N CYS A 511 16.20 -26.74 -5.97
CA CYS A 511 16.25 -26.84 -4.51
C CYS A 511 16.67 -25.53 -3.85
N GLU A 512 17.66 -24.82 -4.41
CA GLU A 512 18.06 -23.50 -3.91
C GLU A 512 16.93 -22.48 -4.07
N ALA A 513 16.24 -22.48 -5.22
CA ALA A 513 15.10 -21.59 -5.46
C ALA A 513 13.99 -21.78 -4.41
N GLU A 514 13.69 -23.03 -4.07
CA GLU A 514 12.72 -23.38 -3.03
C GLU A 514 13.15 -22.95 -1.62
N ILE A 515 14.43 -23.08 -1.28
CA ILE A 515 14.96 -22.59 0.01
C ILE A 515 14.79 -21.06 0.10
N TYR A 516 15.02 -20.34 -0.99
CA TYR A 516 14.82 -18.88 -1.04
C TYR A 516 13.35 -18.50 -0.87
N ALA A 517 12.43 -19.19 -1.56
CA ALA A 517 10.99 -18.96 -1.41
C ALA A 517 10.53 -19.26 0.02
N THR A 518 10.99 -20.38 0.61
CA THR A 518 10.71 -20.76 2.00
C THR A 518 11.23 -19.74 2.99
N ALA A 519 12.43 -19.19 2.77
CA ALA A 519 13.00 -18.15 3.63
C ALA A 519 12.23 -16.84 3.58
N MET A 520 11.80 -16.43 2.38
CA MET A 520 10.96 -15.25 2.19
C MET A 520 9.60 -15.43 2.90
N ALA A 521 8.97 -16.58 2.73
CA ALA A 521 7.73 -16.93 3.42
C ALA A 521 7.91 -16.97 4.95
N ALA A 522 9.04 -17.48 5.46
CA ALA A 522 9.35 -17.50 6.88
C ALA A 522 9.50 -16.10 7.50
N GLN A 523 10.00 -15.12 6.75
CA GLN A 523 10.04 -13.71 7.18
C GLN A 523 8.63 -13.15 7.36
N GLU A 524 7.75 -13.36 6.38
CA GLU A 524 6.36 -12.92 6.43
C GLU A 524 5.60 -13.63 7.56
N LEU A 525 5.77 -14.94 7.72
CA LEU A 525 5.15 -15.70 8.80
C LEU A 525 5.53 -15.14 10.18
N ARG A 526 6.81 -14.80 10.39
CA ARG A 526 7.29 -14.21 11.64
C ARG A 526 6.62 -12.86 11.91
N TRP A 527 6.52 -12.01 10.90
CA TRP A 527 5.85 -10.73 11.02
C TRP A 527 4.34 -10.90 11.30
N LEU A 528 3.66 -11.80 10.59
CA LEU A 528 2.25 -12.14 10.86
C LEU A 528 2.05 -12.66 12.28
N THR A 529 2.98 -13.43 12.80
CA THR A 529 2.93 -13.92 14.20
C THR A 529 3.01 -12.78 15.20
N TYR A 530 3.84 -11.75 14.96
CA TYR A 530 3.88 -10.55 15.79
C TYR A 530 2.57 -9.78 15.70
N LEU A 531 2.05 -9.55 14.50
CA LEU A 531 0.79 -8.86 14.29
C LEU A 531 -0.38 -9.58 14.99
N LEU A 532 -0.48 -10.89 14.85
CA LEU A 532 -1.50 -11.70 15.55
C LEU A 532 -1.34 -11.64 17.07
N THR A 533 -0.11 -11.62 17.58
CA THR A 533 0.15 -11.45 19.01
C THR A 533 -0.35 -10.10 19.52
N ASP A 534 -0.08 -9.02 18.78
CA ASP A 534 -0.57 -7.68 19.09
C ASP A 534 -2.12 -7.60 19.04
N LEU A 535 -2.75 -8.36 18.14
CA LEU A 535 -4.21 -8.49 18.07
C LEU A 535 -4.82 -9.47 19.11
N GLY A 536 -4.03 -9.99 20.05
CA GLY A 536 -4.50 -10.94 21.05
C GLY A 536 -4.77 -12.37 20.53
N GLU A 537 -4.40 -12.64 19.28
CA GLU A 537 -4.61 -13.92 18.57
C GLU A 537 -3.30 -14.72 18.47
N ARG A 538 -2.54 -14.78 19.56
CA ARG A 538 -1.28 -15.54 19.57
C ARG A 538 -1.53 -17.00 19.19
N PRO A 539 -0.83 -17.55 18.18
CA PRO A 539 -0.95 -18.96 17.82
C PRO A 539 -0.63 -19.88 19.00
N SER A 540 -1.55 -20.81 19.29
CA SER A 540 -1.38 -21.80 20.38
C SER A 540 -0.41 -22.92 20.02
N SER A 541 -0.10 -23.09 18.73
CA SER A 541 0.86 -24.04 18.19
C SER A 541 1.72 -23.35 17.12
N PRO A 542 2.92 -23.86 16.81
CA PRO A 542 3.74 -23.29 15.77
C PRO A 542 2.99 -23.22 14.44
N PRO A 543 2.95 -22.04 13.77
CA PRO A 543 2.36 -21.91 12.45
C PRO A 543 2.98 -22.88 11.44
N VAL A 544 2.19 -23.33 10.47
CA VAL A 544 2.64 -24.28 9.46
C VAL A 544 2.96 -23.58 8.16
N LEU A 545 4.12 -23.89 7.58
CA LEU A 545 4.51 -23.50 6.24
C LEU A 545 4.68 -24.75 5.38
N TYR A 546 3.88 -24.84 4.33
CA TYR A 546 3.89 -25.93 3.37
C TYR A 546 4.83 -25.62 2.21
N GLY A 547 5.57 -26.65 1.76
CA GLY A 547 6.36 -26.63 0.53
C GLY A 547 6.34 -28.00 -0.14
N ASP A 548 6.57 -28.07 -1.43
CA ASP A 548 6.48 -29.31 -2.21
C ASP A 548 7.85 -29.91 -2.59
N ASN A 549 8.95 -29.28 -2.21
CA ASN A 549 10.30 -29.79 -2.45
C ASN A 549 10.88 -30.48 -1.20
N LYS A 550 10.82 -31.82 -1.18
CA LYS A 550 11.31 -32.62 -0.05
C LYS A 550 12.78 -32.36 0.28
N ALA A 551 13.63 -32.13 -0.74
CA ALA A 551 15.05 -31.88 -0.54
C ALA A 551 15.30 -30.52 0.11
N ALA A 552 14.58 -29.47 -0.34
CA ALA A 552 14.66 -28.15 0.26
C ALA A 552 14.18 -28.16 1.72
N LEU A 553 13.07 -28.85 2.01
CA LEU A 553 12.54 -28.99 3.36
C LEU A 553 13.51 -29.74 4.28
N ALA A 554 14.11 -30.86 3.81
CA ALA A 554 15.11 -31.60 4.58
C ALA A 554 16.32 -30.73 4.91
N LEU A 555 16.84 -29.95 3.94
CA LEU A 555 17.95 -29.01 4.19
C LEU A 555 17.58 -27.90 5.18
N CYS A 556 16.33 -27.45 5.20
CA CYS A 556 15.85 -26.50 6.21
C CYS A 556 15.64 -27.14 7.60
N GLN A 557 15.52 -28.47 7.70
CA GLN A 557 15.32 -29.20 8.96
C GLN A 557 16.62 -29.71 9.58
N GLU A 558 17.63 -30.01 8.75
CA GLU A 558 18.90 -30.61 9.21
C GLU A 558 19.78 -29.63 10.00
N HIS A 559 20.53 -30.16 10.97
CA HIS A 559 21.42 -29.38 11.82
C HIS A 559 22.80 -29.10 11.20
N ARG A 560 23.17 -29.78 10.13
CA ARG A 560 24.51 -29.65 9.51
C ARG A 560 24.40 -29.13 8.09
N LEU A 561 25.25 -28.14 7.77
CA LEU A 561 25.48 -27.71 6.39
C LEU A 561 26.28 -28.77 5.67
N GLU A 562 25.69 -29.45 4.70
CA GLU A 562 26.42 -30.34 3.82
C GLU A 562 27.41 -29.57 2.95
N HIS A 563 28.44 -30.27 2.50
CA HIS A 563 29.48 -29.69 1.61
C HIS A 563 28.88 -29.08 0.32
N ARG A 564 27.72 -29.60 -0.09
CA ARG A 564 26.98 -29.18 -1.31
C ARG A 564 26.19 -27.87 -1.16
N THR A 565 25.95 -27.38 0.06
CA THR A 565 25.11 -26.20 0.34
C THR A 565 25.90 -25.00 0.87
N LYS A 566 27.24 -25.05 0.83
CA LYS A 566 28.10 -23.98 1.32
C LYS A 566 27.93 -22.62 0.64
N HIS A 567 27.44 -22.61 -0.59
CA HIS A 567 27.20 -21.41 -1.39
C HIS A 567 25.87 -20.72 -1.02
N ILE A 568 24.95 -21.40 -0.31
CA ILE A 568 23.68 -20.81 0.12
C ILE A 568 23.95 -19.87 1.28
N ALA A 569 23.62 -18.59 1.12
CA ALA A 569 23.88 -17.57 2.13
C ALA A 569 23.08 -17.85 3.42
N LEU A 570 23.72 -17.69 4.59
CA LEU A 570 23.15 -17.99 5.91
C LEU A 570 21.79 -17.33 6.17
N ARG A 571 21.53 -16.15 5.60
CA ARG A 571 20.24 -15.44 5.73
C ARG A 571 19.04 -16.26 5.25
N TYR A 572 19.24 -17.23 4.34
CA TYR A 572 18.18 -18.08 3.80
C TYR A 572 17.84 -19.26 4.72
N PHE A 573 18.60 -19.48 5.76
CA PHE A 573 18.29 -20.48 6.77
C PHE A 573 17.41 -19.96 7.92
N LEU A 574 16.77 -18.81 7.75
CA LEU A 574 15.82 -18.29 8.74
C LEU A 574 14.71 -19.30 9.06
N ALA A 575 14.17 -19.99 8.06
CA ALA A 575 13.16 -21.02 8.26
C ALA A 575 13.64 -22.15 9.17
N ARG A 576 14.92 -22.57 9.04
CA ARG A 576 15.57 -23.53 9.93
C ARG A 576 15.62 -23.02 11.38
N GLU A 577 16.07 -21.79 11.57
CA GLU A 577 16.18 -21.19 12.91
C GLU A 577 14.80 -21.12 13.60
N LEU A 578 13.78 -20.66 12.89
CA LEU A 578 12.41 -20.57 13.40
C LEU A 578 11.86 -21.97 13.76
N GLN A 579 12.14 -22.97 12.95
CA GLN A 579 11.73 -24.36 13.23
C GLN A 579 12.46 -24.93 14.47
N GLN A 580 13.76 -24.71 14.59
CA GLN A 580 14.55 -25.14 15.75
C GLN A 580 14.07 -24.48 17.05
N ARG A 581 13.60 -23.25 16.97
CA ARG A 581 12.99 -22.52 18.10
C ARG A 581 11.53 -22.88 18.36
N GLY A 582 10.94 -23.80 17.58
CA GLY A 582 9.52 -24.16 17.68
C GLY A 582 8.56 -23.03 17.28
N GLN A 583 9.03 -22.06 16.50
CA GLN A 583 8.23 -20.91 16.03
C GLN A 583 7.64 -21.13 14.63
N LEU A 584 8.00 -22.20 13.96
CA LEU A 584 7.55 -22.58 12.63
C LEU A 584 7.57 -24.11 12.54
N ARG A 585 6.64 -24.70 11.79
CA ARG A 585 6.66 -26.11 11.38
C ARG A 585 6.65 -26.21 9.87
N LEU A 586 7.72 -26.73 9.28
CA LEU A 586 7.80 -27.03 7.85
C LEU A 586 7.16 -28.38 7.55
N VAL A 587 6.26 -28.43 6.59
CA VAL A 587 5.50 -29.62 6.23
C VAL A 587 5.50 -29.80 4.70
N TYR A 588 5.73 -31.03 4.27
CA TYR A 588 5.61 -31.36 2.85
C TYR A 588 4.14 -31.39 2.41
N VAL A 589 3.88 -30.86 1.22
CA VAL A 589 2.59 -30.94 0.53
C VAL A 589 2.82 -31.43 -0.90
N ASP A 590 1.86 -32.17 -1.44
CA ASP A 590 1.91 -32.53 -2.88
C ASP A 590 1.82 -31.28 -3.76
N SER A 591 2.58 -31.24 -4.87
CA SER A 591 2.63 -30.05 -5.75
C SER A 591 1.26 -29.64 -6.25
N LYS A 592 0.35 -30.57 -6.55
CA LYS A 592 -1.03 -30.25 -6.96
C LYS A 592 -1.84 -29.56 -5.87
N ALA A 593 -1.49 -29.76 -4.61
CA ALA A 593 -2.14 -29.15 -3.44
C ALA A 593 -1.39 -27.90 -2.93
N ASN A 594 -0.22 -27.58 -3.50
CA ASN A 594 0.53 -26.38 -3.14
C ASN A 594 -0.13 -25.12 -3.71
N THR A 595 -0.87 -24.40 -2.88
CA THR A 595 -1.57 -23.17 -3.31
C THR A 595 -0.61 -22.09 -3.79
N ALA A 596 0.67 -22.15 -3.43
CA ALA A 596 1.67 -21.17 -3.88
C ALA A 596 2.03 -21.29 -5.37
N ASP A 597 1.67 -22.38 -6.05
CA ASP A 597 1.87 -22.57 -7.50
C ASP A 597 1.30 -21.42 -8.35
N ILE A 598 0.15 -20.86 -7.96
CA ILE A 598 -0.49 -19.74 -8.68
C ILE A 598 0.35 -18.45 -8.66
N PHE A 599 1.34 -18.36 -7.77
CA PHE A 599 2.24 -17.20 -7.63
C PHE A 599 3.57 -17.36 -8.36
N THR A 600 3.81 -18.51 -8.97
CA THR A 600 5.11 -18.83 -9.59
C THR A 600 5.00 -19.31 -11.03
N LYS A 601 3.81 -19.71 -11.47
CA LYS A 601 3.57 -20.26 -12.82
C LYS A 601 2.20 -19.92 -13.40
N ALA A 602 2.11 -19.88 -14.73
CA ALA A 602 0.83 -19.82 -15.42
C ALA A 602 0.19 -21.23 -15.42
N LEU A 603 -1.01 -21.34 -14.90
CA LEU A 603 -1.70 -22.61 -14.68
C LEU A 603 -2.80 -22.88 -15.72
N PRO A 604 -3.08 -24.15 -16.02
CA PRO A 604 -4.29 -24.54 -16.74
C PRO A 604 -5.56 -24.07 -16.01
N PRO A 605 -6.69 -23.86 -16.75
CA PRO A 605 -7.92 -23.32 -16.16
C PRO A 605 -8.43 -24.05 -14.91
N SER A 606 -8.40 -25.39 -14.91
CA SER A 606 -8.86 -26.21 -13.77
C SER A 606 -8.00 -26.01 -12.52
N ASP A 607 -6.68 -25.97 -12.70
CA ASP A 607 -5.74 -25.80 -11.59
C ASP A 607 -5.80 -24.37 -11.06
N HIS A 608 -5.87 -23.38 -11.96
CA HIS A 608 -6.04 -21.99 -11.61
C HIS A 608 -7.32 -21.78 -10.78
N GLN A 609 -8.47 -22.30 -11.22
CA GLN A 609 -9.74 -22.21 -10.51
C GLN A 609 -9.69 -22.87 -9.14
N ARG A 610 -9.05 -24.05 -9.02
CA ARG A 610 -8.84 -24.74 -7.75
C ARG A 610 -8.07 -23.86 -6.77
N HIS A 611 -6.97 -23.26 -7.21
CA HIS A 611 -6.18 -22.37 -6.35
C HIS A 611 -6.91 -21.07 -6.02
N CYS A 612 -7.68 -20.48 -6.94
CA CYS A 612 -8.55 -19.34 -6.62
C CYS A 612 -9.51 -19.67 -5.47
N THR A 613 -10.12 -20.85 -5.49
CA THR A 613 -11.00 -21.32 -4.40
C THR A 613 -10.21 -21.48 -3.10
N SER A 614 -9.03 -22.08 -3.13
CA SER A 614 -8.16 -22.25 -1.95
C SER A 614 -7.68 -20.90 -1.37
N LEU A 615 -7.55 -19.86 -2.21
CA LEU A 615 -7.25 -18.50 -1.78
C LEU A 615 -8.45 -17.77 -1.15
N GLY A 616 -9.63 -18.38 -1.14
CA GLY A 616 -10.86 -17.78 -0.62
C GLY A 616 -11.53 -16.80 -1.58
N LEU A 617 -11.21 -16.90 -2.88
CA LEU A 617 -11.89 -16.13 -3.91
C LEU A 617 -13.20 -16.79 -4.30
N VAL A 618 -14.31 -16.05 -4.15
CA VAL A 618 -15.67 -16.52 -4.47
C VAL A 618 -16.34 -15.55 -5.45
N SER A 619 -17.21 -16.08 -6.31
CA SER A 619 -18.07 -15.23 -7.14
C SER A 619 -19.21 -14.67 -6.27
N THR A 620 -19.35 -13.36 -6.23
CA THR A 620 -20.47 -12.68 -5.54
C THR A 620 -21.72 -12.63 -6.42
N PHE A 621 -21.60 -12.99 -7.72
CA PHE A 621 -22.72 -13.11 -8.67
C PHE A 621 -22.84 -14.56 -9.17
N PRO A 622 -23.55 -15.45 -8.46
CA PRO A 622 -23.60 -16.89 -8.82
C PRO A 622 -24.25 -17.19 -10.17
N HIS A 623 -24.94 -16.23 -10.79
CA HIS A 623 -25.69 -16.45 -12.03
C HIS A 623 -24.92 -16.21 -13.34
N LEU A 624 -23.66 -15.80 -13.29
CA LEU A 624 -22.85 -15.54 -14.49
C LEU A 624 -21.93 -16.71 -14.90
N LEU A 625 -21.89 -17.80 -14.14
CA LEU A 625 -21.04 -18.96 -14.42
C LEU A 625 -21.76 -20.10 -15.20
N THR A 626 -23.01 -19.90 -15.63
CA THR A 626 -23.78 -20.92 -16.38
C THR A 626 -24.31 -20.37 -17.71
N ALA A 627 -23.44 -19.79 -18.51
CA ALA A 627 -23.73 -19.48 -19.91
C ALA A 627 -22.54 -19.84 -20.82
#